data_a968ecd91a036efdb65e8943536724a8
#
_entry.id   a968ecd91a036efdb65e8943536724a8
#
_cell.length_a   1.000
_cell.length_b   1.000
_cell.length_c   1.000
_cell.angle_alpha   90.00
_cell.angle_beta   90.00
_cell.angle_gamma   90.00
#
_symmetry.space_group_name_H-M   'P 1'
#
loop_
_entity.id
_entity.type
_entity.pdbx_description
1 polymer ?
#
loop_
_entity_poly.entity_id
_entity_poly.type
_entity_poly.pdbx_seq_one_letter_code
_entity_poly.pdbx_strand_id
1 'polypeptide(L)'
;NRSADLHVYGPLGIKELIINQIKASGSWTKYKLIFHELSSNNSQLIFQSDFIEVSTIPLSHRIYTNGFLFKEVNLPLTLNREAIDKNDVSIAYSNKLKQGFDVVNERGIVIKNSVLTLAGKVAKSYAYCSDTEYDESIVKLINNCDALYHESTFLEKHVKLSKTTKHSTAKQAGKIAKLSNTKLLILGHYSSRYENIEMFKIEAKTEFENVVLAEDSKIIEI
;
A
#
# COMPACT_ATOMS: atom_id res chain seq x y z
N ASN A 1 19.66 -13.68 9.32
CA ASN A 1 19.60 -14.87 8.44
C ASN A 1 18.13 -15.30 8.29
N ARG A 2 17.54 -15.10 7.08
CA ARG A 2 16.18 -15.55 6.77
C ARG A 2 16.14 -17.07 6.64
N SER A 3 15.16 -17.70 7.28
CA SER A 3 14.85 -19.15 7.14
C SER A 3 13.46 -19.38 6.55
N ALA A 4 12.54 -18.44 6.73
CA ALA A 4 11.18 -18.52 6.18
C ALA A 4 11.18 -18.29 4.67
N ASP A 5 10.31 -18.98 3.95
CA ASP A 5 10.11 -18.85 2.51
C ASP A 5 9.85 -17.39 2.11
N LEU A 6 10.33 -17.00 0.93
CA LEU A 6 10.12 -15.66 0.37
C LEU A 6 9.21 -15.76 -0.86
N HIS A 7 8.06 -15.12 -0.77
CA HIS A 7 7.14 -14.98 -1.89
C HIS A 7 7.52 -13.77 -2.74
N VAL A 8 7.59 -13.97 -4.05
CA VAL A 8 7.93 -12.95 -5.05
C VAL A 8 6.76 -12.85 -6.03
N TYR A 9 6.15 -11.68 -6.10
CA TYR A 9 5.06 -11.37 -7.03
C TYR A 9 5.58 -10.45 -8.13
N GLY A 10 5.30 -10.76 -9.39
CA GLY A 10 5.75 -9.95 -10.51
C GLY A 10 5.24 -10.47 -11.86
N PRO A 11 5.61 -9.81 -12.97
CA PRO A 11 5.15 -10.21 -14.30
C PRO A 11 5.71 -11.58 -14.71
N LEU A 12 5.12 -12.16 -15.77
CA LEU A 12 5.65 -13.37 -16.40
C LEU A 12 7.13 -13.22 -16.74
N GLY A 13 7.94 -14.24 -16.42
CA GLY A 13 9.39 -14.25 -16.61
C GLY A 13 10.21 -13.74 -15.42
N ILE A 14 9.60 -13.18 -14.37
CA ILE A 14 10.31 -12.71 -13.16
C ILE A 14 11.08 -13.84 -12.48
N LYS A 15 10.52 -15.04 -12.46
CA LYS A 15 11.17 -16.23 -11.91
C LYS A 15 12.46 -16.53 -12.64
N GLU A 16 12.41 -16.61 -13.97
CA GLU A 16 13.58 -16.91 -14.80
C GLU A 16 14.65 -15.84 -14.64
N LEU A 17 14.27 -14.56 -14.66
CA LEU A 17 15.17 -13.44 -14.47
C LEU A 17 15.95 -13.56 -13.15
N ILE A 18 15.27 -13.71 -12.04
CA ILE A 18 15.87 -13.77 -10.70
C ILE A 18 16.74 -15.02 -10.55
N ILE A 19 16.26 -16.20 -10.97
CA ILE A 19 17.00 -17.44 -10.86
C ILE A 19 18.28 -17.39 -11.70
N ASN A 20 18.24 -16.83 -12.90
CA ASN A 20 19.41 -16.70 -13.76
C ASN A 20 20.45 -15.74 -13.15
N GLN A 21 20.04 -14.63 -12.52
CA GLN A 21 20.94 -13.72 -11.82
C GLN A 21 21.62 -14.40 -10.62
N ILE A 22 20.87 -15.14 -9.80
CA ILE A 22 21.40 -15.88 -8.66
C ILE A 22 22.43 -16.92 -9.13
N LYS A 23 22.12 -17.69 -10.19
CA LYS A 23 23.04 -18.66 -10.77
C LYS A 23 24.30 -18.00 -11.33
N ALA A 24 24.15 -16.92 -12.09
CA ALA A 24 25.26 -16.20 -12.71
C ALA A 24 26.23 -15.59 -11.69
N SER A 25 25.72 -15.19 -10.51
CA SER A 25 26.55 -14.66 -9.42
C SER A 25 27.17 -15.75 -8.52
N GLY A 26 26.91 -17.05 -8.79
CA GLY A 26 27.34 -18.14 -7.92
C GLY A 26 26.71 -18.11 -6.52
N SER A 27 25.60 -17.38 -6.36
CA SER A 27 24.91 -17.21 -5.09
C SER A 27 23.83 -18.26 -4.86
N TRP A 28 23.39 -18.39 -3.61
CA TRP A 28 22.26 -19.24 -3.24
C TRP A 28 21.49 -18.65 -2.07
N THR A 29 20.23 -19.08 -1.89
CA THR A 29 19.42 -18.76 -0.72
C THR A 29 19.28 -19.98 0.20
N LYS A 30 19.23 -19.77 1.52
CA LYS A 30 18.95 -20.80 2.51
C LYS A 30 17.44 -21.06 2.71
N TYR A 31 16.61 -20.36 1.98
CA TYR A 31 15.15 -20.41 2.00
C TYR A 31 14.60 -20.56 0.58
N LYS A 32 13.37 -21.04 0.47
CA LYS A 32 12.71 -21.17 -0.84
C LYS A 32 12.28 -19.81 -1.37
N LEU A 33 12.45 -19.63 -2.67
CA LEU A 33 11.81 -18.55 -3.43
C LEU A 33 10.54 -19.11 -4.08
N ILE A 34 9.39 -18.58 -3.70
CA ILE A 34 8.09 -18.97 -4.23
C ILE A 34 7.61 -17.85 -5.13
N PHE A 35 7.54 -18.11 -6.44
CA PHE A 35 7.20 -17.14 -7.45
C PHE A 35 5.71 -17.19 -7.79
N HIS A 36 5.07 -16.02 -7.83
CA HIS A 36 3.70 -15.81 -8.26
C HIS A 36 3.72 -14.87 -9.46
N GLU A 37 3.73 -15.45 -10.65
CA GLU A 37 3.77 -14.68 -11.90
C GLU A 37 2.36 -14.16 -12.23
N LEU A 38 2.27 -12.84 -12.40
CA LEU A 38 1.03 -12.10 -12.62
C LEU A 38 0.86 -11.80 -14.12
N SER A 39 -0.36 -11.97 -14.64
CA SER A 39 -0.69 -11.68 -16.04
C SER A 39 -2.10 -11.10 -16.24
N SER A 40 -2.84 -10.87 -15.15
CA SER A 40 -4.22 -10.38 -15.23
C SER A 40 -4.28 -8.87 -15.41
N ASN A 41 -5.09 -8.42 -16.35
CA ASN A 41 -5.44 -7.01 -16.52
C ASN A 41 -6.59 -6.54 -15.63
N ASN A 42 -7.04 -7.41 -14.69
CA ASN A 42 -8.02 -7.05 -13.68
C ASN A 42 -7.35 -7.06 -12.30
N SER A 43 -7.84 -6.23 -11.39
CA SER A 43 -7.38 -6.26 -10.00
C SER A 43 -7.63 -7.61 -9.36
N GLN A 44 -6.64 -8.14 -8.66
CA GLN A 44 -6.69 -9.43 -7.98
C GLN A 44 -6.12 -9.29 -6.57
N LEU A 45 -6.77 -9.93 -5.60
CA LEU A 45 -6.20 -10.14 -4.26
C LEU A 45 -5.08 -11.18 -4.40
N ILE A 46 -3.83 -10.77 -4.13
CA ILE A 46 -2.64 -11.63 -4.32
C ILE A 46 -2.03 -12.09 -3.01
N PHE A 47 -2.33 -11.39 -1.92
CA PHE A 47 -1.87 -11.76 -0.58
C PHE A 47 -2.90 -11.35 0.45
N GLN A 48 -3.12 -12.22 1.44
CA GLN A 48 -3.95 -11.95 2.60
C GLN A 48 -3.35 -12.59 3.84
N SER A 49 -3.30 -11.82 4.92
CA SER A 49 -3.00 -12.28 6.27
C SER A 49 -4.12 -11.82 7.21
N ASP A 50 -3.96 -12.09 8.51
CA ASP A 50 -4.95 -11.62 9.50
C ASP A 50 -5.10 -10.10 9.53
N PHE A 51 -4.07 -9.35 9.16
CA PHE A 51 -4.02 -7.89 9.32
C PHE A 51 -3.76 -7.10 8.05
N ILE A 52 -3.36 -7.74 6.95
CA ILE A 52 -3.02 -7.07 5.69
C ILE A 52 -3.58 -7.82 4.49
N GLU A 53 -4.18 -7.08 3.58
CA GLU A 53 -4.53 -7.50 2.23
C GLU A 53 -3.70 -6.74 1.21
N VAL A 54 -3.26 -7.44 0.14
CA VAL A 54 -2.59 -6.81 -0.99
C VAL A 54 -3.30 -7.20 -2.28
N SER A 55 -3.70 -6.19 -3.04
CA SER A 55 -4.33 -6.36 -4.36
C SER A 55 -3.52 -5.68 -5.45
N THR A 56 -3.59 -6.22 -6.67
CA THR A 56 -3.00 -5.58 -7.85
C THR A 56 -3.83 -4.40 -8.31
N ILE A 57 -3.16 -3.38 -8.86
CA ILE A 57 -3.75 -2.26 -9.57
C ILE A 57 -3.23 -2.35 -11.02
N PRO A 58 -4.04 -2.76 -12.01
CA PRO A 58 -3.60 -2.75 -13.41
C PRO A 58 -3.20 -1.34 -13.83
N LEU A 59 -2.02 -1.21 -14.42
CA LEU A 59 -1.47 0.08 -14.88
C LEU A 59 -1.29 0.08 -16.39
N SER A 60 -1.35 1.26 -16.99
CA SER A 60 -1.21 1.43 -18.44
C SER A 60 0.23 1.79 -18.81
N HIS A 61 1.00 0.83 -19.28
CA HIS A 61 2.37 1.03 -19.75
C HIS A 61 2.63 0.26 -21.05
N ARG A 62 3.86 0.34 -21.58
CA ARG A 62 4.27 -0.36 -22.82
C ARG A 62 4.34 -1.88 -22.66
N ILE A 63 4.63 -2.33 -21.45
CA ILE A 63 4.65 -3.73 -21.06
C ILE A 63 3.64 -3.95 -19.94
N TYR A 64 3.31 -5.19 -19.64
CA TYR A 64 2.47 -5.54 -18.51
C TYR A 64 3.04 -4.96 -17.21
N THR A 65 2.26 -4.16 -16.54
CA THR A 65 2.66 -3.45 -15.32
C THR A 65 1.50 -3.43 -14.32
N ASN A 66 1.82 -3.66 -13.05
CA ASN A 66 0.88 -3.52 -11.95
C ASN A 66 1.43 -2.56 -10.88
N GLY A 67 0.55 -1.76 -10.34
CA GLY A 67 0.67 -1.22 -9.02
C GLY A 67 0.11 -2.19 -7.98
N PHE A 68 0.20 -1.80 -6.70
CA PHE A 68 -0.26 -2.60 -5.58
C PHE A 68 -1.01 -1.73 -4.58
N LEU A 69 -2.14 -2.24 -4.10
CA LEU A 69 -2.91 -1.65 -3.01
C LEU A 69 -2.73 -2.49 -1.76
N PHE A 70 -2.15 -1.89 -0.72
CA PHE A 70 -2.00 -2.47 0.61
C PHE A 70 -3.11 -1.91 1.51
N LYS A 71 -3.81 -2.79 2.22
CA LYS A 71 -4.84 -2.39 3.19
C LYS A 71 -4.64 -3.11 4.51
N GLU A 72 -4.64 -2.37 5.59
CA GLU A 72 -4.81 -2.97 6.92
C GLU A 72 -6.26 -3.45 7.09
N VAL A 73 -6.43 -4.62 7.65
CA VAL A 73 -7.73 -5.25 7.93
C VAL A 73 -7.73 -5.84 9.33
N ASN A 74 -8.91 -6.07 9.90
CA ASN A 74 -9.09 -6.78 11.18
C ASN A 74 -8.21 -6.24 12.32
N LEU A 75 -8.01 -4.93 12.38
CA LEU A 75 -7.19 -4.34 13.44
C LEU A 75 -7.81 -4.62 14.82
N PRO A 76 -6.99 -4.98 15.82
CA PRO A 76 -7.48 -5.33 17.13
C PRO A 76 -8.10 -4.12 17.83
N LEU A 77 -9.17 -4.35 18.59
CA LEU A 77 -9.77 -3.36 19.47
C LEU A 77 -8.80 -2.93 20.57
N THR A 78 -8.97 -1.72 21.08
CA THR A 78 -8.19 -1.20 22.20
C THR A 78 -8.87 -1.59 23.52
N LEU A 79 -8.10 -2.12 24.47
CA LEU A 79 -8.64 -2.49 25.78
C LEU A 79 -8.95 -1.24 26.62
N ASN A 80 -10.15 -1.19 27.18
CA ASN A 80 -10.52 -0.22 28.19
C ASN A 80 -10.14 -0.77 29.58
N ARG A 81 -8.93 -0.45 30.04
CA ARG A 81 -8.39 -0.99 31.30
C ARG A 81 -9.26 -0.68 32.51
N GLU A 82 -9.76 0.55 32.62
CA GLU A 82 -10.64 0.95 33.73
C GLU A 82 -11.92 0.11 33.76
N ALA A 83 -12.52 -0.13 32.61
CA ALA A 83 -13.72 -0.96 32.52
C ALA A 83 -13.41 -2.45 32.81
N ILE A 84 -12.25 -2.96 32.42
CA ILE A 84 -11.81 -4.33 32.72
C ILE A 84 -11.67 -4.52 34.23
N ASP A 85 -10.98 -3.60 34.89
CA ASP A 85 -10.77 -3.65 36.35
C ASP A 85 -12.09 -3.49 37.11
N LYS A 86 -12.94 -2.55 36.71
CA LYS A 86 -14.25 -2.31 37.34
C LYS A 86 -15.22 -3.50 37.25
N ASN A 87 -15.08 -4.32 36.20
CA ASN A 87 -15.94 -5.48 35.98
C ASN A 87 -15.33 -6.80 36.47
N ASP A 88 -14.19 -6.79 37.17
CA ASP A 88 -13.47 -7.96 37.67
C ASP A 88 -13.16 -8.97 36.53
N VAL A 89 -12.67 -8.47 35.40
CA VAL A 89 -12.34 -9.31 34.23
C VAL A 89 -10.83 -9.61 34.22
N SER A 90 -10.49 -10.89 34.15
CA SER A 90 -9.08 -11.33 34.09
C SER A 90 -8.37 -10.83 32.85
N ILE A 91 -7.12 -10.37 33.01
CA ILE A 91 -6.23 -9.95 31.91
C ILE A 91 -5.93 -11.08 30.92
N ALA A 92 -6.08 -12.33 31.33
CA ALA A 92 -5.96 -13.50 30.46
C ALA A 92 -6.92 -13.45 29.24
N TYR A 93 -8.01 -12.70 29.33
CA TYR A 93 -8.95 -12.52 28.22
C TYR A 93 -8.56 -11.42 27.24
N SER A 94 -7.42 -10.74 27.42
CA SER A 94 -7.01 -9.60 26.57
C SER A 94 -7.04 -9.90 25.08
N ASN A 95 -6.57 -11.08 24.65
CA ASN A 95 -6.59 -11.47 23.22
C ASN A 95 -8.02 -11.69 22.69
N LYS A 96 -8.88 -12.32 23.48
CA LYS A 96 -10.30 -12.49 23.12
C LYS A 96 -11.02 -11.15 23.00
N LEU A 97 -10.76 -10.25 23.95
CA LEU A 97 -11.33 -8.90 23.96
C LEU A 97 -10.91 -8.10 22.73
N LYS A 98 -9.61 -8.14 22.40
CA LYS A 98 -9.09 -7.48 21.18
C LYS A 98 -9.69 -8.00 19.88
N GLN A 99 -10.15 -9.24 19.87
CA GLN A 99 -10.82 -9.89 18.74
C GLN A 99 -12.35 -9.67 18.72
N GLY A 100 -12.90 -8.93 19.68
CA GLY A 100 -14.33 -8.62 19.71
C GLY A 100 -15.22 -9.61 20.48
N PHE A 101 -14.64 -10.61 21.17
CA PHE A 101 -15.42 -11.62 21.90
C PHE A 101 -15.85 -11.12 23.28
N ASP A 102 -17.08 -11.48 23.68
CA ASP A 102 -17.58 -11.35 25.03
C ASP A 102 -16.78 -12.28 25.96
N VAL A 103 -16.67 -11.94 27.24
CA VAL A 103 -15.95 -12.74 28.25
C VAL A 103 -16.72 -12.87 29.54
N VAL A 104 -16.36 -13.84 30.37
CA VAL A 104 -16.96 -14.06 31.68
C VAL A 104 -16.02 -13.47 32.75
N ASN A 105 -16.58 -12.69 33.69
CA ASN A 105 -15.82 -12.16 34.81
C ASN A 105 -15.62 -13.20 35.92
N GLU A 106 -14.87 -12.85 36.98
CA GLU A 106 -14.59 -13.73 38.10
C GLU A 106 -15.85 -14.19 38.86
N ARG A 107 -16.97 -13.46 38.74
CA ARG A 107 -18.28 -13.80 39.33
C ARG A 107 -19.16 -14.69 38.45
N GLY A 108 -18.64 -15.17 37.30
CA GLY A 108 -19.41 -15.98 36.35
C GLY A 108 -20.38 -15.20 35.48
N ILE A 109 -20.32 -13.86 35.46
CA ILE A 109 -21.22 -12.98 34.66
C ILE A 109 -20.57 -12.71 33.31
N VAL A 110 -21.36 -12.86 32.22
CA VAL A 110 -20.94 -12.49 30.87
C VAL A 110 -20.93 -10.98 30.73
N ILE A 111 -19.74 -10.42 30.43
CA ILE A 111 -19.56 -9.00 30.13
C ILE A 111 -19.38 -8.81 28.62
N LYS A 112 -20.16 -7.89 28.07
CA LYS A 112 -20.09 -7.56 26.63
C LYS A 112 -18.79 -6.93 26.25
N ASN A 113 -18.21 -7.34 25.13
CA ASN A 113 -16.97 -6.79 24.59
C ASN A 113 -17.01 -5.26 24.47
N SER A 114 -18.13 -4.70 23.98
CA SER A 114 -18.33 -3.25 23.81
C SER A 114 -18.21 -2.43 25.09
N VAL A 115 -18.33 -3.06 26.29
CA VAL A 115 -18.10 -2.41 27.59
C VAL A 115 -16.60 -2.36 27.90
N LEU A 116 -15.86 -3.39 27.49
CA LEU A 116 -14.47 -3.65 27.89
C LEU A 116 -13.45 -3.17 26.86
N THR A 117 -13.91 -2.67 25.72
CA THR A 117 -13.04 -2.23 24.62
C THR A 117 -13.47 -0.87 24.07
N LEU A 118 -12.53 -0.20 23.47
CA LEU A 118 -12.69 1.01 22.68
C LEU A 118 -12.40 0.70 21.20
N ALA A 119 -12.79 1.60 20.30
CA ALA A 119 -12.41 1.51 18.91
C ALA A 119 -10.89 1.32 18.78
N GLY A 120 -10.48 0.42 17.91
CA GLY A 120 -9.08 0.18 17.59
C GLY A 120 -8.48 1.32 16.77
N LYS A 121 -7.25 1.12 16.29
CA LYS A 121 -6.64 2.03 15.32
C LYS A 121 -7.48 2.06 14.03
N VAL A 122 -7.50 3.20 13.36
CA VAL A 122 -8.09 3.30 12.03
C VAL A 122 -7.20 2.57 11.04
N ALA A 123 -7.78 1.63 10.30
CA ALA A 123 -7.06 0.89 9.28
C ALA A 123 -6.54 1.84 8.19
N LYS A 124 -5.29 1.64 7.81
CA LYS A 124 -4.61 2.43 6.79
C LYS A 124 -4.55 1.70 5.45
N SER A 125 -4.44 2.47 4.39
CA SER A 125 -4.28 1.95 3.05
C SER A 125 -3.23 2.75 2.27
N TYR A 126 -2.44 2.02 1.48
CA TYR A 126 -1.38 2.59 0.65
C TYR A 126 -1.45 2.02 -0.76
N ALA A 127 -1.54 2.88 -1.75
CA ALA A 127 -1.48 2.52 -3.16
C ALA A 127 -0.13 2.93 -3.76
N TYR A 128 0.50 2.00 -4.48
CA TYR A 128 1.75 2.23 -5.22
C TYR A 128 1.49 2.08 -6.70
N CYS A 129 1.59 3.17 -7.46
CA CYS A 129 1.37 3.22 -8.91
C CYS A 129 2.59 3.84 -9.59
N SER A 130 3.45 3.02 -10.20
CA SER A 130 4.63 3.47 -10.93
C SER A 130 4.67 2.85 -12.32
N ASP A 131 5.28 3.56 -13.27
CA ASP A 131 5.33 3.20 -14.68
C ASP A 131 3.92 3.12 -15.29
N THR A 132 3.20 4.25 -15.29
CA THR A 132 1.86 4.35 -15.88
C THR A 132 1.63 5.68 -16.57
N GLU A 133 0.97 5.66 -17.72
CA GLU A 133 0.34 6.87 -18.25
C GLU A 133 -0.86 7.28 -17.39
N TYR A 134 -1.35 8.49 -17.62
CA TYR A 134 -2.58 8.97 -16.98
C TYR A 134 -3.76 8.05 -17.33
N ASP A 135 -4.31 7.40 -16.33
CA ASP A 135 -5.40 6.44 -16.45
C ASP A 135 -6.39 6.56 -15.29
N GLU A 136 -7.58 7.07 -15.57
CA GLU A 136 -8.64 7.23 -14.56
C GLU A 136 -9.29 5.90 -14.15
N SER A 137 -9.02 4.80 -14.85
CA SER A 137 -9.61 3.49 -14.52
C SER A 137 -9.18 3.00 -13.13
N ILE A 138 -7.99 3.42 -12.66
CA ILE A 138 -7.46 3.05 -11.34
C ILE A 138 -8.17 3.76 -10.17
N VAL A 139 -8.85 4.88 -10.43
CA VAL A 139 -9.47 5.71 -9.39
C VAL A 139 -10.40 4.92 -8.47
N LYS A 140 -11.23 4.03 -9.05
CA LYS A 140 -12.15 3.20 -8.28
C LYS A 140 -11.44 2.21 -7.36
N LEU A 141 -10.26 1.72 -7.77
CA LEU A 141 -9.48 0.73 -7.01
C LEU A 141 -8.78 1.35 -5.79
N ILE A 142 -8.37 2.61 -5.91
CA ILE A 142 -7.61 3.35 -4.89
C ILE A 142 -8.47 4.38 -4.14
N ASN A 143 -9.78 4.32 -4.29
CA ASN A 143 -10.69 5.30 -3.70
C ASN A 143 -10.54 5.39 -2.18
N ASN A 144 -10.42 6.62 -1.66
CA ASN A 144 -10.22 6.96 -0.24
C ASN A 144 -8.95 6.33 0.39
N CYS A 145 -7.91 5.99 -0.38
CA CYS A 145 -6.68 5.51 0.23
C CYS A 145 -5.98 6.60 1.06
N ASP A 146 -5.30 6.18 2.12
CA ASP A 146 -4.61 7.11 3.02
C ASP A 146 -3.39 7.72 2.35
N ALA A 147 -2.64 6.95 1.56
CA ALA A 147 -1.56 7.45 0.75
C ALA A 147 -1.54 6.82 -0.63
N LEU A 148 -1.27 7.63 -1.64
CA LEU A 148 -1.05 7.24 -3.02
C LEU A 148 0.37 7.63 -3.42
N TYR A 149 1.25 6.65 -3.68
CA TYR A 149 2.45 6.89 -4.47
C TYR A 149 2.06 6.81 -5.95
N HIS A 150 2.31 7.89 -6.68
CA HIS A 150 2.10 7.92 -8.12
C HIS A 150 3.34 8.44 -8.83
N GLU A 151 3.71 7.79 -9.95
CA GLU A 151 4.78 8.32 -10.78
C GLU A 151 4.46 9.73 -11.25
N SER A 152 5.51 10.50 -11.48
CA SER A 152 5.44 11.84 -12.03
C SER A 152 6.70 12.13 -12.86
N THR A 153 6.94 11.29 -13.87
CA THR A 153 8.16 11.34 -14.67
C THR A 153 8.35 12.69 -15.35
N PHE A 154 7.25 13.39 -15.67
CA PHE A 154 7.30 14.65 -16.41
C PHE A 154 6.53 15.78 -15.72
N LEU A 155 6.88 17.02 -16.10
CA LEU A 155 6.04 18.19 -15.89
C LEU A 155 5.11 18.38 -17.08
N GLU A 156 4.00 19.10 -16.89
CA GLU A 156 2.95 19.36 -17.89
C GLU A 156 3.50 19.94 -19.21
N LYS A 157 4.55 20.75 -19.15
CA LYS A 157 5.24 21.26 -20.35
C LYS A 157 5.76 20.17 -21.28
N HIS A 158 5.90 18.94 -20.78
CA HIS A 158 6.32 17.75 -21.53
C HIS A 158 5.22 16.69 -21.65
N VAL A 159 3.96 17.05 -21.51
CA VAL A 159 2.81 16.11 -21.58
C VAL A 159 2.76 15.29 -22.87
N LYS A 160 3.19 15.83 -23.99
CA LYS A 160 3.26 15.08 -25.25
C LYS A 160 4.27 13.93 -25.16
N LEU A 161 5.41 14.16 -24.50
CA LEU A 161 6.43 13.16 -24.30
C LEU A 161 5.97 12.11 -23.28
N SER A 162 5.32 12.52 -22.19
CA SER A 162 4.78 11.58 -21.20
C SER A 162 3.80 10.60 -21.86
N LYS A 163 2.90 11.08 -22.71
CA LYS A 163 1.97 10.25 -23.45
C LYS A 163 2.68 9.26 -24.41
N THR A 164 3.71 9.70 -25.12
CA THR A 164 4.46 8.83 -26.03
C THR A 164 5.24 7.74 -25.32
N THR A 165 5.75 8.04 -24.12
CA THR A 165 6.56 7.11 -23.31
C THR A 165 5.72 6.31 -22.32
N LYS A 166 4.41 6.54 -22.26
CA LYS A 166 3.49 5.88 -21.32
C LYS A 166 3.82 6.18 -19.86
N HIS A 167 4.05 7.46 -19.55
CA HIS A 167 4.28 7.98 -18.21
C HIS A 167 3.32 9.13 -17.89
N SER A 168 3.33 9.59 -16.66
CA SER A 168 2.45 10.66 -16.18
C SER A 168 3.21 11.96 -15.93
N THR A 169 2.47 13.08 -15.93
CA THR A 169 2.96 14.37 -15.41
C THR A 169 2.59 14.52 -13.94
N ALA A 170 3.28 15.40 -13.22
CA ALA A 170 2.96 15.73 -11.84
C ALA A 170 1.52 16.24 -11.68
N LYS A 171 1.05 17.07 -12.62
CA LYS A 171 -0.33 17.54 -12.67
C LYS A 171 -1.34 16.41 -12.83
N GLN A 172 -1.03 15.42 -13.70
CA GLN A 172 -1.87 14.24 -13.89
C GLN A 172 -1.93 13.37 -12.63
N ALA A 173 -0.81 13.17 -11.93
CA ALA A 173 -0.77 12.49 -10.63
C ALA A 173 -1.65 13.23 -9.59
N GLY A 174 -1.58 14.57 -9.56
CA GLY A 174 -2.46 15.40 -8.73
C GLY A 174 -3.95 15.20 -9.04
N LYS A 175 -4.31 15.10 -10.33
CA LYS A 175 -5.71 14.80 -10.74
C LYS A 175 -6.17 13.43 -10.27
N ILE A 176 -5.35 12.39 -10.41
CA ILE A 176 -5.68 11.05 -9.91
C ILE A 176 -5.91 11.08 -8.40
N ALA A 177 -5.03 11.74 -7.62
CA ALA A 177 -5.18 11.88 -6.18
C ALA A 177 -6.49 12.59 -5.79
N LYS A 178 -6.86 13.65 -6.51
CA LYS A 178 -8.12 14.37 -6.32
C LYS A 178 -9.33 13.50 -6.62
N LEU A 179 -9.34 12.82 -7.77
CA LEU A 179 -10.45 11.99 -8.22
C LEU A 179 -10.66 10.77 -7.31
N SER A 180 -9.58 10.21 -6.76
CA SER A 180 -9.64 9.07 -5.84
C SER A 180 -9.89 9.48 -4.38
N ASN A 181 -10.03 10.77 -4.08
CA ASN A 181 -10.18 11.27 -2.72
C ASN A 181 -9.10 10.72 -1.77
N THR A 182 -7.88 10.59 -2.27
CA THR A 182 -6.70 10.18 -1.49
C THR A 182 -6.40 11.23 -0.40
N LYS A 183 -5.80 10.83 0.73
CA LYS A 183 -5.45 11.78 1.81
C LYS A 183 -4.06 12.40 1.61
N LEU A 184 -3.11 11.64 1.04
CA LEU A 184 -1.74 12.06 0.79
C LEU A 184 -1.28 11.57 -0.58
N LEU A 185 -0.75 12.47 -1.41
CA LEU A 185 -0.08 12.14 -2.66
C LEU A 185 1.43 12.16 -2.47
N ILE A 186 2.09 11.06 -2.81
CA ILE A 186 3.54 10.93 -2.82
C ILE A 186 3.99 10.86 -4.27
N LEU A 187 4.75 11.85 -4.73
CA LEU A 187 5.30 11.87 -6.09
C LEU A 187 6.68 11.23 -6.12
N GLY A 188 6.96 10.49 -7.16
CA GLY A 188 8.27 9.90 -7.39
C GLY A 188 8.50 9.57 -8.87
N HIS A 189 9.56 8.80 -9.18
CA HIS A 189 9.93 8.40 -10.53
C HIS A 189 10.21 9.61 -11.46
N TYR A 190 11.01 10.55 -10.99
CA TYR A 190 11.34 11.77 -11.74
C TYR A 190 12.31 11.50 -12.89
N SER A 191 12.08 12.12 -14.04
CA SER A 191 13.07 12.07 -15.14
C SER A 191 14.33 12.86 -14.76
N SER A 192 15.49 12.29 -15.02
CA SER A 192 16.81 12.92 -14.81
C SER A 192 17.06 14.22 -15.58
N ARG A 193 16.14 14.60 -16.50
CA ARG A 193 16.16 15.89 -17.19
C ARG A 193 15.87 17.11 -16.32
N TYR A 194 15.32 16.87 -15.11
CA TYR A 194 14.96 17.92 -14.17
C TYR A 194 15.93 17.93 -12.99
N GLU A 195 16.62 19.02 -12.79
CA GLU A 195 17.55 19.21 -11.69
C GLU A 195 16.82 19.54 -10.37
N ASN A 196 15.67 20.20 -10.46
CA ASN A 196 14.88 20.62 -9.29
C ASN A 196 13.56 19.87 -9.21
N ILE A 197 13.44 18.95 -8.24
CA ILE A 197 12.23 18.14 -8.03
C ILE A 197 11.09 18.92 -7.36
N GLU A 198 11.34 20.05 -6.70
CA GLU A 198 10.28 20.88 -6.10
C GLU A 198 9.25 21.38 -7.14
N MET A 199 9.65 21.50 -8.41
CA MET A 199 8.74 21.86 -9.50
C MET A 199 7.60 20.87 -9.67
N PHE A 200 7.81 19.59 -9.38
CA PHE A 200 6.77 18.55 -9.45
C PHE A 200 5.71 18.77 -8.37
N LYS A 201 6.13 19.10 -7.15
CA LYS A 201 5.23 19.42 -6.05
C LYS A 201 4.40 20.67 -6.34
N ILE A 202 5.03 21.72 -6.85
CA ILE A 202 4.34 22.97 -7.22
C ILE A 202 3.28 22.68 -8.28
N GLU A 203 3.61 21.89 -9.31
CA GLU A 203 2.68 21.56 -10.38
C GLU A 203 1.52 20.68 -9.89
N ALA A 204 1.80 19.60 -9.13
CA ALA A 204 0.76 18.75 -8.58
C ALA A 204 -0.19 19.50 -7.64
N LYS A 205 0.32 20.47 -6.89
CA LYS A 205 -0.48 21.33 -6.00
C LYS A 205 -1.51 22.20 -6.72
N THR A 206 -1.43 22.34 -8.02
CA THR A 206 -2.50 23.00 -8.80
C THR A 206 -3.80 22.16 -8.84
N GLU A 207 -3.72 20.86 -8.55
CA GLU A 207 -4.85 19.94 -8.59
C GLU A 207 -5.17 19.33 -7.21
N PHE A 208 -4.16 19.09 -6.37
CA PHE A 208 -4.29 18.41 -5.08
C PHE A 208 -3.31 18.98 -4.05
N GLU A 209 -3.78 19.39 -2.87
CA GLU A 209 -2.99 20.18 -1.92
C GLU A 209 -1.95 19.37 -1.15
N ASN A 210 -2.32 18.18 -0.65
CA ASN A 210 -1.47 17.40 0.26
C ASN A 210 -0.45 16.54 -0.49
N VAL A 211 0.63 17.15 -0.97
CA VAL A 211 1.65 16.54 -1.83
C VAL A 211 3.01 16.50 -1.12
N VAL A 212 3.64 15.33 -1.15
CA VAL A 212 5.01 15.08 -0.68
C VAL A 212 5.87 14.53 -1.81
N LEU A 213 7.14 14.90 -1.84
CA LEU A 213 8.13 14.32 -2.76
C LEU A 213 8.81 13.12 -2.12
N ALA A 214 8.89 12.02 -2.87
CA ALA A 214 9.71 10.87 -2.52
C ALA A 214 11.18 11.18 -2.83
N GLU A 215 12.05 10.82 -1.89
CA GLU A 215 13.49 10.94 -2.00
C GLU A 215 14.12 9.71 -1.35
N ASP A 216 15.31 9.31 -1.84
CA ASP A 216 16.01 8.16 -1.29
C ASP A 216 16.25 8.32 0.22
N SER A 217 15.99 7.26 0.96
CA SER A 217 16.10 7.20 2.42
C SER A 217 15.15 8.10 3.22
N LYS A 218 14.20 8.78 2.58
CA LYS A 218 13.18 9.57 3.25
C LYS A 218 12.07 8.67 3.82
N ILE A 219 11.77 8.85 5.09
CA ILE A 219 10.63 8.19 5.75
C ILE A 219 9.41 9.09 5.64
N ILE A 220 8.31 8.55 5.14
CA ILE A 220 7.01 9.23 5.05
C ILE A 220 6.01 8.44 5.88
N GLU A 221 5.48 9.06 6.92
CA GLU A 221 4.43 8.47 7.76
C GLU A 221 3.05 8.74 7.14
N ILE A 222 2.14 7.76 7.20
CA ILE A 222 0.79 7.80 6.64
C ILE A 222 -0.29 7.51 7.68
#